data_03355aa90e9a59166b3586f0b3abf4e1
#
_entry.id   03355aa90e9a59166b3586f0b3abf4e1
#
_cell.length_a   1.000
_cell.length_b   1.000
_cell.length_c   1.000
_cell.angle_alpha   90.00
_cell.angle_beta   90.00
_cell.angle_gamma   90.00
#
_symmetry.space_group_name_H-M   'P 1'
#
loop_
_entity.id
_entity.type
_entity.pdbx_description
1 polymer ?
#
loop_
_entity_poly.entity_id
_entity_poly.type
_entity_poly.pdbx_seq_one_letter_code
_entity_poly.pdbx_strand_id
1 'polypeptide(L)'
;VSSIVIGVAGTHSTGKSTFCRELKAGLELRDIRVETVPSFGALAAQQGIPLLTQHTYDSTMWFIDRTLEAEHAARTNAEVVLVDRPVIDAVAYWSAAVEYRGMSITPHELEAIGNLMMNHVPNYTTVLATKLDHTIALGPGRDTDSRFRTAVDTHLHDILGRHAITHQVLSPTAREGILAHVTADVFQRLGLA
;
A
#
# COMPACT_ATOMS: atom_id res chain seq x y z
N VAL A 1 6.39 19.10 13.87
CA VAL A 1 6.13 17.67 14.15
C VAL A 1 6.02 17.00 12.80
N SER A 2 6.76 15.91 12.58
CA SER A 2 6.63 15.14 11.33
C SER A 2 5.30 14.39 11.33
N SER A 3 4.61 14.36 10.20
CA SER A 3 3.34 13.62 10.08
C SER A 3 3.53 12.12 10.35
N ILE A 4 2.56 11.51 10.99
CA ILE A 4 2.47 10.05 11.15
C ILE A 4 2.01 9.49 9.81
N VAL A 5 2.76 8.54 9.24
CA VAL A 5 2.43 7.95 7.94
C VAL A 5 2.14 6.47 8.09
N ILE A 6 0.96 6.07 7.65
CA ILE A 6 0.47 4.69 7.75
C ILE A 6 0.27 4.14 6.34
N GLY A 7 1.12 3.20 5.95
CA GLY A 7 1.00 2.49 4.68
C GLY A 7 0.12 1.25 4.81
N VAL A 8 -0.88 1.10 3.93
CA VAL A 8 -1.77 -0.06 3.89
C VAL A 8 -1.56 -0.81 2.58
N ALA A 9 -0.76 -1.86 2.65
CA ALA A 9 -0.34 -2.69 1.52
C ALA A 9 -1.26 -3.89 1.28
N GLY A 10 -1.28 -4.41 0.07
CA GLY A 10 -2.00 -5.63 -0.28
C GLY A 10 -2.53 -5.68 -1.71
N THR A 11 -2.88 -6.87 -2.19
CA THR A 11 -3.51 -7.03 -3.49
C THR A 11 -4.89 -6.34 -3.53
N HIS A 12 -5.46 -6.18 -4.73
CA HIS A 12 -6.76 -5.51 -4.86
C HIS A 12 -7.91 -6.32 -4.21
N SER A 13 -8.95 -5.60 -3.80
CA SER A 13 -10.16 -6.17 -3.16
C SER A 13 -9.89 -6.93 -1.84
N THR A 14 -8.94 -6.46 -1.04
CA THR A 14 -8.65 -7.00 0.30
C THR A 14 -9.09 -6.06 1.45
N GLY A 15 -9.87 -5.03 1.13
CA GLY A 15 -10.46 -4.14 2.14
C GLY A 15 -9.61 -2.95 2.58
N LYS A 16 -8.45 -2.69 1.94
CA LYS A 16 -7.55 -1.58 2.28
C LYS A 16 -8.23 -0.21 2.32
N SER A 17 -8.86 0.18 1.20
CA SER A 17 -9.52 1.50 1.10
C SER A 17 -10.68 1.66 2.09
N THR A 18 -11.34 0.56 2.46
CA THR A 18 -12.36 0.56 3.51
C THR A 18 -11.74 0.80 4.87
N PHE A 19 -10.63 0.13 5.17
CA PHE A 19 -9.88 0.35 6.41
C PHE A 19 -9.37 1.80 6.52
N CYS A 20 -8.75 2.33 5.47
CA CYS A 20 -8.28 3.72 5.45
C CYS A 20 -9.42 4.71 5.72
N ARG A 21 -10.59 4.49 5.10
CA ARG A 21 -11.76 5.36 5.31
C ARG A 21 -12.28 5.31 6.75
N GLU A 22 -12.35 4.13 7.35
CA GLU A 22 -12.79 3.97 8.74
C GLU A 22 -11.81 4.59 9.73
N LEU A 23 -10.52 4.36 9.53
CA LEU A 23 -9.47 4.96 10.36
C LEU A 23 -9.50 6.49 10.24
N LYS A 24 -9.60 7.02 9.01
CA LYS A 24 -9.74 8.46 8.78
C LYS A 24 -10.92 9.03 9.54
N ALA A 25 -12.11 8.47 9.36
CA ALA A 25 -13.32 8.93 10.02
C ALA A 25 -13.18 8.91 11.57
N GLY A 26 -12.59 7.87 12.13
CA GLY A 26 -12.36 7.77 13.57
C GLY A 26 -11.38 8.82 14.12
N LEU A 27 -10.33 9.14 13.37
CA LEU A 27 -9.35 10.18 13.74
C LEU A 27 -9.92 11.59 13.59
N GLU A 28 -10.65 11.86 12.50
CA GLU A 28 -11.29 13.18 12.27
C GLU A 28 -12.35 13.53 13.32
N LEU A 29 -13.03 12.54 13.91
CA LEU A 29 -13.93 12.74 15.07
C LEU A 29 -13.20 13.29 16.32
N ARG A 30 -11.89 13.28 16.34
CA ARG A 30 -11.02 13.82 17.39
C ARG A 30 -10.23 15.04 16.93
N ASP A 31 -10.72 15.74 15.89
CA ASP A 31 -10.13 16.93 15.30
C ASP A 31 -8.69 16.73 14.77
N ILE A 32 -8.28 15.48 14.48
CA ILE A 32 -6.99 15.17 13.85
C ILE A 32 -7.11 15.37 12.34
N ARG A 33 -6.20 16.16 11.76
CA ARG A 33 -6.16 16.37 10.32
C ARG A 33 -5.55 15.15 9.63
N VAL A 34 -6.36 14.48 8.80
CA VAL A 34 -5.96 13.25 8.08
C VAL A 34 -6.07 13.45 6.58
N GLU A 35 -4.96 13.25 5.89
CA GLU A 35 -4.94 13.16 4.43
C GLU A 35 -4.81 11.70 3.97
N THR A 36 -5.36 11.41 2.81
CA THR A 36 -5.27 10.07 2.22
C THR A 36 -4.62 10.17 0.85
N VAL A 37 -3.53 9.44 0.68
CA VAL A 37 -2.93 9.18 -0.63
C VAL A 37 -3.67 8.00 -1.25
N PRO A 38 -4.46 8.23 -2.32
CA PRO A 38 -5.27 7.18 -2.93
C PRO A 38 -4.41 6.25 -3.79
N SER A 39 -4.95 5.09 -4.15
CA SER A 39 -4.33 4.27 -5.19
C SER A 39 -4.44 4.96 -6.56
N PHE A 40 -3.38 4.89 -7.36
CA PHE A 40 -3.32 5.54 -8.68
C PHE A 40 -3.78 4.67 -9.84
N GLY A 41 -4.38 3.49 -9.59
CA GLY A 41 -4.80 2.56 -10.64
C GLY A 41 -5.79 3.15 -11.65
N ALA A 42 -6.77 3.95 -11.19
CA ALA A 42 -7.72 4.60 -12.08
C ALA A 42 -7.05 5.67 -12.96
N LEU A 43 -6.16 6.47 -12.40
CA LEU A 43 -5.38 7.47 -13.14
C LEU A 43 -4.46 6.80 -14.17
N ALA A 44 -3.79 5.72 -13.78
CA ALA A 44 -2.94 4.95 -14.69
C ALA A 44 -3.74 4.41 -15.88
N ALA A 45 -4.92 3.83 -15.63
CA ALA A 45 -5.80 3.35 -16.69
C ALA A 45 -6.23 4.48 -17.64
N GLN A 46 -6.58 5.65 -17.10
CA GLN A 46 -6.96 6.83 -17.90
C GLN A 46 -5.81 7.34 -18.76
N GLN A 47 -4.57 7.23 -18.28
CA GLN A 47 -3.37 7.69 -18.99
C GLN A 47 -2.73 6.61 -19.85
N GLY A 48 -3.31 5.40 -19.93
CA GLY A 48 -2.75 4.29 -20.69
C GLY A 48 -1.45 3.72 -20.11
N ILE A 49 -1.19 3.95 -18.82
CA ILE A 49 -0.03 3.39 -18.13
C ILE A 49 -0.28 1.89 -17.91
N PRO A 50 0.65 0.99 -18.26
CA PRO A 50 0.52 -0.43 -18.04
C PRO A 50 0.30 -0.76 -16.56
N LEU A 51 -0.70 -1.61 -16.26
CA LEU A 51 -1.07 -2.00 -14.90
C LEU A 51 -1.48 -3.47 -14.82
N LEU A 52 -1.65 -4.00 -13.60
CA LEU A 52 -1.97 -5.39 -13.33
C LEU A 52 -0.96 -6.34 -13.99
N THR A 53 -1.43 -7.31 -14.78
CA THR A 53 -0.55 -8.26 -15.48
C THR A 53 0.39 -7.62 -16.50
N GLN A 54 0.15 -6.35 -16.87
CA GLN A 54 0.95 -5.61 -17.84
C GLN A 54 1.97 -4.64 -17.19
N HIS A 55 2.10 -4.64 -15.88
CA HIS A 55 3.11 -3.81 -15.20
C HIS A 55 4.50 -4.01 -15.82
N THR A 56 5.18 -2.90 -16.08
CA THR A 56 6.56 -2.84 -16.55
C THR A 56 7.45 -2.15 -15.51
N TYR A 57 8.76 -2.12 -15.74
CA TYR A 57 9.67 -1.30 -14.95
C TYR A 57 9.25 0.18 -14.96
N ASP A 58 9.01 0.75 -16.15
CA ASP A 58 8.65 2.16 -16.29
C ASP A 58 7.31 2.50 -15.62
N SER A 59 6.30 1.62 -15.76
CA SER A 59 5.03 1.84 -15.08
C SER A 59 5.16 1.75 -13.57
N THR A 60 6.03 0.88 -13.06
CA THR A 60 6.31 0.77 -11.63
C THR A 60 6.99 2.02 -11.09
N MET A 61 7.96 2.56 -11.82
CA MET A 61 8.58 3.85 -11.49
C MET A 61 7.54 4.96 -11.46
N TRP A 62 6.63 5.02 -12.45
CA TRP A 62 5.54 5.99 -12.47
C TRP A 62 4.64 5.89 -11.23
N PHE A 63 4.27 4.67 -10.81
CA PHE A 63 3.46 4.48 -9.59
C PHE A 63 4.22 4.93 -8.33
N ILE A 64 5.50 4.60 -8.22
CA ILE A 64 6.34 5.02 -7.09
C ILE A 64 6.41 6.55 -7.06
N ASP A 65 6.75 7.20 -8.17
CA ASP A 65 6.86 8.66 -8.25
C ASP A 65 5.56 9.36 -7.86
N ARG A 66 4.42 8.91 -8.39
CA ARG A 66 3.11 9.47 -8.02
C ARG A 66 2.79 9.30 -6.54
N THR A 67 3.15 8.14 -5.96
CA THR A 67 2.94 7.89 -4.52
C THR A 67 3.81 8.83 -3.69
N LEU A 68 5.10 8.96 -4.02
CA LEU A 68 6.03 9.84 -3.30
C LEU A 68 5.61 11.32 -3.37
N GLU A 69 5.21 11.81 -4.53
CA GLU A 69 4.72 13.18 -4.71
C GLU A 69 3.47 13.44 -3.87
N ALA A 70 2.51 12.51 -3.90
CA ALA A 70 1.27 12.67 -3.15
C ALA A 70 1.50 12.56 -1.64
N GLU A 71 2.38 11.68 -1.17
CA GLU A 71 2.77 11.60 0.23
C GLU A 71 3.46 12.89 0.69
N HIS A 72 4.37 13.44 -0.12
CA HIS A 72 5.03 14.70 0.20
C HIS A 72 4.00 15.83 0.33
N ALA A 73 3.08 15.96 -0.62
CA ALA A 73 2.03 16.97 -0.57
C ALA A 73 1.10 16.80 0.65
N ALA A 74 0.70 15.56 0.95
CA ALA A 74 -0.18 15.28 2.09
C ALA A 74 0.46 15.64 3.43
N ARG A 75 1.76 15.38 3.60
CA ARG A 75 2.50 15.68 4.84
C ARG A 75 2.54 17.18 5.18
N THR A 76 2.38 18.07 4.21
CA THR A 76 2.37 19.52 4.48
C THR A 76 1.12 20.00 5.19
N ASN A 77 0.02 19.25 5.10
CA ASN A 77 -1.30 19.68 5.55
C ASN A 77 -1.92 18.79 6.64
N ALA A 78 -1.35 17.60 6.90
CA ALA A 78 -1.93 16.61 7.78
C ALA A 78 -1.00 16.20 8.93
N GLU A 79 -1.61 15.82 10.06
CA GLU A 79 -0.94 15.18 11.19
C GLU A 79 -0.77 13.68 10.94
N VAL A 80 -1.72 13.10 10.20
CA VAL A 80 -1.71 11.69 9.80
C VAL A 80 -1.92 11.58 8.31
N VAL A 81 -1.08 10.79 7.65
CA VAL A 81 -1.19 10.45 6.22
C VAL A 81 -1.47 8.96 6.08
N LEU A 82 -2.58 8.61 5.46
CA LEU A 82 -2.95 7.24 5.12
C LEU A 82 -2.59 6.97 3.67
N VAL A 83 -1.74 5.97 3.43
CA VAL A 83 -1.31 5.62 2.07
C VAL A 83 -1.98 4.31 1.65
N ASP A 84 -3.04 4.42 0.82
CA ASP A 84 -3.69 3.25 0.20
C ASP A 84 -2.85 2.80 -0.99
N ARG A 85 -2.06 1.80 -0.83
CA ARG A 85 -0.99 1.27 -1.68
C ARG A 85 0.34 2.05 -1.57
N PRO A 86 1.12 1.78 -0.52
CA PRO A 86 2.47 2.32 -0.37
C PRO A 86 3.40 1.79 -1.48
N VAL A 87 4.59 2.36 -1.59
CA VAL A 87 5.57 1.98 -2.63
C VAL A 87 5.86 0.47 -2.70
N ILE A 88 5.70 -0.26 -1.61
CA ILE A 88 5.87 -1.71 -1.54
C ILE A 88 4.90 -2.43 -2.49
N ASP A 89 3.66 -1.93 -2.61
CA ASP A 89 2.64 -2.51 -3.51
C ASP A 89 3.10 -2.43 -4.97
N ALA A 90 3.67 -1.31 -5.41
CA ALA A 90 4.14 -1.16 -6.79
C ALA A 90 5.18 -2.22 -7.15
N VAL A 91 6.11 -2.50 -6.22
CA VAL A 91 7.15 -3.53 -6.40
C VAL A 91 6.54 -4.94 -6.44
N ALA A 92 5.57 -5.22 -5.55
CA ALA A 92 4.88 -6.51 -5.53
C ALA A 92 4.08 -6.76 -6.82
N TYR A 93 3.36 -5.75 -7.32
CA TYR A 93 2.61 -5.84 -8.58
C TYR A 93 3.51 -6.05 -9.79
N TRP A 94 4.64 -5.36 -9.85
CA TRP A 94 5.62 -5.55 -10.92
C TRP A 94 6.22 -6.95 -10.91
N SER A 95 6.68 -7.43 -9.74
CA SER A 95 7.24 -8.76 -9.59
C SER A 95 6.23 -9.84 -10.02
N ALA A 96 4.98 -9.71 -9.58
CA ALA A 96 3.90 -10.60 -9.98
C ALA A 96 3.61 -10.55 -11.48
N ALA A 97 3.63 -9.37 -12.10
CA ALA A 97 3.38 -9.20 -13.52
C ALA A 97 4.49 -9.80 -14.40
N VAL A 98 5.75 -9.66 -13.97
CA VAL A 98 6.90 -10.26 -14.65
C VAL A 98 6.81 -11.79 -14.59
N GLU A 99 6.56 -12.35 -13.40
CA GLU A 99 6.35 -13.80 -13.22
C GLU A 99 5.15 -14.29 -14.04
N TYR A 100 4.03 -13.59 -13.99
CA TYR A 100 2.79 -13.96 -14.71
C TYR A 100 3.01 -14.09 -16.22
N ARG A 101 3.86 -13.22 -16.79
CA ARG A 101 4.23 -13.24 -18.21
C ARG A 101 5.40 -14.21 -18.53
N GLY A 102 5.97 -14.89 -17.55
CA GLY A 102 7.15 -15.76 -17.74
C GLY A 102 8.41 -14.99 -18.14
N MET A 103 8.50 -13.72 -17.73
CA MET A 103 9.66 -12.85 -17.98
C MET A 103 10.62 -12.88 -16.79
N SER A 104 11.78 -12.26 -16.94
CA SER A 104 12.77 -12.10 -15.87
C SER A 104 13.04 -10.62 -15.63
N ILE A 105 13.24 -10.27 -14.36
CA ILE A 105 13.72 -8.94 -13.96
C ILE A 105 15.23 -8.91 -14.08
N THR A 106 15.77 -7.86 -14.68
CA THR A 106 17.22 -7.68 -14.74
C THR A 106 17.78 -7.30 -13.36
N PRO A 107 19.04 -7.68 -13.05
CA PRO A 107 19.67 -7.26 -11.78
C PRO A 107 19.66 -5.76 -11.56
N HIS A 108 19.86 -4.97 -12.62
CA HIS A 108 19.84 -3.52 -12.55
C HIS A 108 18.45 -2.95 -12.18
N GLU A 109 17.39 -3.45 -12.81
CA GLU A 109 16.01 -3.04 -12.47
C GLU A 109 15.64 -3.41 -11.03
N LEU A 110 16.01 -4.63 -10.61
CA LEU A 110 15.75 -5.12 -9.26
C LEU A 110 16.46 -4.24 -8.21
N GLU A 111 17.72 -3.91 -8.45
CA GLU A 111 18.51 -3.07 -7.57
C GLU A 111 17.95 -1.64 -7.52
N ALA A 112 17.64 -1.03 -8.66
CA ALA A 112 17.13 0.34 -8.73
C ALA A 112 15.82 0.49 -7.97
N ILE A 113 14.82 -0.36 -8.27
CA ILE A 113 13.51 -0.32 -7.60
C ILE A 113 13.63 -0.72 -6.12
N GLY A 114 14.42 -1.75 -5.83
CA GLY A 114 14.65 -2.20 -4.46
C GLY A 114 15.26 -1.10 -3.58
N ASN A 115 16.26 -0.39 -4.08
CA ASN A 115 16.88 0.74 -3.38
C ASN A 115 15.89 1.89 -3.16
N LEU A 116 15.08 2.25 -4.18
CA LEU A 116 14.04 3.27 -4.06
C LEU A 116 13.04 2.91 -2.94
N MET A 117 12.53 1.70 -2.98
CA MET A 117 11.58 1.21 -1.97
C MET A 117 12.22 1.23 -0.58
N MET A 118 13.42 0.67 -0.40
CA MET A 118 14.05 0.55 0.90
C MET A 118 14.50 1.89 1.49
N ASN A 119 14.84 2.86 0.65
CA ASN A 119 15.13 4.22 1.08
C ASN A 119 13.86 4.95 1.56
N HIS A 120 12.69 4.57 1.05
CA HIS A 120 11.42 5.21 1.41
C HIS A 120 10.69 4.55 2.58
N VAL A 121 10.75 3.22 2.70
CA VAL A 121 10.04 2.44 3.72
C VAL A 121 10.23 2.97 5.16
N PRO A 122 11.41 3.46 5.59
CA PRO A 122 11.58 4.05 6.92
C PRO A 122 10.72 5.29 7.20
N ASN A 123 10.14 5.91 6.17
CA ASN A 123 9.22 7.03 6.33
C ASN A 123 7.80 6.60 6.76
N TYR A 124 7.47 5.32 6.66
CA TYR A 124 6.22 4.80 7.21
C TYR A 124 6.36 4.55 8.70
N THR A 125 5.55 5.23 9.51
CA THR A 125 5.47 5.02 10.95
C THR A 125 4.92 3.63 11.25
N THR A 126 3.95 3.20 10.42
CA THR A 126 3.29 1.89 10.52
C THR A 126 3.04 1.35 9.13
N VAL A 127 3.34 0.07 8.92
CA VAL A 127 2.97 -0.68 7.73
C VAL A 127 1.94 -1.73 8.12
N LEU A 128 0.81 -1.72 7.44
CA LEU A 128 -0.22 -2.76 7.51
C LEU A 128 -0.20 -3.53 6.19
N ALA A 129 -0.26 -4.85 6.25
CA ALA A 129 -0.33 -5.69 5.05
C ALA A 129 -1.59 -6.58 5.12
N THR A 130 -2.47 -6.45 4.13
CA THR A 130 -3.61 -7.37 4.03
C THR A 130 -3.13 -8.73 3.54
N LYS A 131 -3.85 -9.78 3.94
CA LYS A 131 -3.66 -11.12 3.39
C LYS A 131 -4.85 -11.45 2.49
N LEU A 132 -4.57 -12.04 1.33
CA LEU A 132 -5.59 -12.43 0.39
C LEU A 132 -6.49 -13.51 0.99
N ASP A 133 -7.79 -13.27 0.95
CA ASP A 133 -8.83 -14.24 1.28
C ASP A 133 -9.72 -14.43 0.07
N HIS A 134 -9.68 -15.63 -0.52
CA HIS A 134 -10.44 -15.98 -1.71
C HIS A 134 -11.95 -16.14 -1.45
N THR A 135 -12.36 -16.22 -0.19
CA THR A 135 -13.78 -16.33 0.19
C THR A 135 -14.49 -14.97 0.13
N ILE A 136 -13.73 -13.87 0.12
CA ILE A 136 -14.29 -12.52 0.02
C ILE A 136 -14.64 -12.21 -1.44
N ALA A 137 -15.91 -11.90 -1.67
CA ALA A 137 -16.40 -11.54 -2.99
C ALA A 137 -15.71 -10.28 -3.53
N LEU A 138 -15.42 -10.30 -4.84
CA LEU A 138 -14.88 -9.13 -5.54
C LEU A 138 -15.98 -8.08 -5.71
N GLY A 139 -15.63 -6.81 -5.49
CA GLY A 139 -16.49 -5.69 -5.86
C GLY A 139 -16.65 -5.57 -7.38
N PRO A 140 -17.72 -4.89 -7.85
CA PRO A 140 -17.96 -4.70 -9.28
C PRO A 140 -16.81 -3.98 -9.98
N GLY A 141 -16.51 -4.35 -11.22
CA GLY A 141 -15.47 -3.74 -12.05
C GLY A 141 -14.03 -4.03 -11.61
N ARG A 142 -13.81 -5.03 -10.72
CA ARG A 142 -12.49 -5.46 -10.30
C ARG A 142 -11.96 -6.58 -11.19
N ASP A 143 -10.64 -6.61 -11.36
CA ASP A 143 -9.96 -7.73 -12.00
C ASP A 143 -10.29 -9.03 -11.25
N THR A 144 -10.72 -10.05 -12.00
CA THR A 144 -11.16 -11.34 -11.48
C THR A 144 -10.07 -12.40 -11.56
N ASP A 145 -8.88 -12.07 -12.08
CA ASP A 145 -7.78 -13.02 -12.20
C ASP A 145 -7.23 -13.41 -10.81
N SER A 146 -7.73 -14.54 -10.32
CA SER A 146 -7.34 -15.08 -9.01
C SER A 146 -5.87 -15.50 -8.96
N ARG A 147 -5.29 -15.96 -10.09
CA ARG A 147 -3.88 -16.35 -10.18
C ARG A 147 -2.99 -15.13 -10.01
N PHE A 148 -3.30 -14.05 -10.72
CA PHE A 148 -2.52 -12.81 -10.60
C PHE A 148 -2.64 -12.21 -9.20
N ARG A 149 -3.86 -12.19 -8.62
CA ARG A 149 -4.07 -11.72 -7.23
C ARG A 149 -3.24 -12.51 -6.22
N THR A 150 -3.18 -13.83 -6.38
CA THR A 150 -2.37 -14.70 -5.52
C THR A 150 -0.87 -14.39 -5.69
N ALA A 151 -0.41 -14.21 -6.93
CA ALA A 151 0.99 -13.85 -7.18
C ALA A 151 1.36 -12.52 -6.52
N VAL A 152 0.50 -11.48 -6.63
CA VAL A 152 0.73 -10.20 -5.95
C VAL A 152 0.81 -10.37 -4.43
N ASP A 153 -0.10 -11.13 -3.83
CA ASP A 153 -0.11 -11.37 -2.38
C ASP A 153 1.17 -12.11 -1.93
N THR A 154 1.58 -13.13 -2.68
CA THR A 154 2.82 -13.88 -2.43
C THR A 154 4.04 -12.96 -2.50
N HIS A 155 4.20 -12.20 -3.60
CA HIS A 155 5.33 -11.29 -3.76
C HIS A 155 5.36 -10.20 -2.69
N LEU A 156 4.21 -9.66 -2.29
CA LEU A 156 4.14 -8.69 -1.21
C LEU A 156 4.70 -9.26 0.10
N HIS A 157 4.22 -10.41 0.52
CA HIS A 157 4.67 -11.02 1.76
C HIS A 157 6.13 -11.49 1.70
N ASP A 158 6.60 -11.94 0.52
CA ASP A 158 8.02 -12.25 0.29
C ASP A 158 8.92 -11.01 0.40
N ILE A 159 8.50 -9.88 -0.14
CA ILE A 159 9.21 -8.59 -0.03
C ILE A 159 9.29 -8.17 1.43
N LEU A 160 8.16 -8.18 2.14
CA LEU A 160 8.10 -7.82 3.56
C LEU A 160 9.04 -8.71 4.40
N GLY A 161 9.04 -10.02 4.17
CA GLY A 161 9.91 -10.96 4.87
C GLY A 161 11.38 -10.81 4.49
N ARG A 162 11.70 -10.73 3.20
CA ARG A 162 13.08 -10.65 2.69
C ARG A 162 13.81 -9.40 3.16
N HIS A 163 13.10 -8.28 3.22
CA HIS A 163 13.65 -7.01 3.66
C HIS A 163 13.43 -6.70 5.15
N ALA A 164 12.91 -7.68 5.90
CA ALA A 164 12.60 -7.53 7.34
C ALA A 164 11.76 -6.28 7.65
N ILE A 165 10.81 -5.93 6.78
CA ILE A 165 9.93 -4.78 6.97
C ILE A 165 8.92 -5.11 8.06
N THR A 166 9.02 -4.39 9.18
CA THR A 166 8.08 -4.56 10.30
C THR A 166 6.68 -4.14 9.86
N HIS A 167 5.71 -5.02 10.02
CA HIS A 167 4.32 -4.79 9.63
C HIS A 167 3.33 -5.56 10.50
N GLN A 168 2.06 -5.16 10.46
CA GLN A 168 0.95 -5.90 11.07
C GLN A 168 0.08 -6.50 9.95
N VAL A 169 -0.37 -7.75 10.15
CA VAL A 169 -1.22 -8.42 9.16
C VAL A 169 -2.68 -8.04 9.39
N LEU A 170 -3.23 -7.26 8.45
CA LEU A 170 -4.63 -6.85 8.45
C LEU A 170 -5.51 -7.95 7.84
N SER A 171 -5.98 -8.87 8.67
CA SER A 171 -6.95 -9.89 8.30
C SER A 171 -8.38 -9.46 8.70
N PRO A 172 -9.43 -10.08 8.10
CA PRO A 172 -10.81 -9.79 8.49
C PRO A 172 -11.07 -9.97 10.00
N THR A 173 -10.50 -11.00 10.60
CA THR A 173 -10.65 -11.30 12.03
C THR A 173 -9.84 -10.38 12.95
N ALA A 174 -8.72 -9.84 12.48
CA ALA A 174 -7.88 -8.92 13.25
C ALA A 174 -8.24 -7.44 13.05
N ARG A 175 -9.10 -7.14 12.09
CA ARG A 175 -9.38 -5.78 11.61
C ARG A 175 -9.76 -4.80 12.72
N GLU A 176 -10.74 -5.15 13.55
CA GLU A 176 -11.21 -4.27 14.64
C GLU A 176 -10.11 -4.00 15.67
N GLY A 177 -9.38 -5.06 16.05
CA GLY A 177 -8.25 -4.93 16.97
C GLY A 177 -7.12 -4.06 16.42
N ILE A 178 -6.81 -4.22 15.13
CA ILE A 178 -5.79 -3.39 14.45
C ILE A 178 -6.26 -1.94 14.34
N LEU A 179 -7.53 -1.70 14.01
CA LEU A 179 -8.09 -0.35 13.94
C LEU A 179 -7.97 0.36 15.30
N ALA A 180 -8.36 -0.32 16.37
CA ALA A 180 -8.24 0.21 17.74
C ALA A 180 -6.77 0.46 18.13
N HIS A 181 -5.89 -0.49 17.84
CA HIS A 181 -4.46 -0.38 18.15
C HIS A 181 -3.80 0.78 17.41
N VAL A 182 -4.02 0.89 16.11
CA VAL A 182 -3.46 1.98 15.29
C VAL A 182 -4.00 3.34 15.71
N THR A 183 -5.28 3.42 16.06
CA THR A 183 -5.88 4.65 16.60
C THR A 183 -5.22 5.06 17.92
N ALA A 184 -5.00 4.12 18.83
CA ALA A 184 -4.33 4.37 20.10
C ALA A 184 -2.87 4.81 19.91
N ASP A 185 -2.12 4.17 18.99
CA ASP A 185 -0.74 4.56 18.67
C ASP A 185 -0.67 5.99 18.12
N VAL A 186 -1.62 6.35 17.23
CA VAL A 186 -1.73 7.74 16.73
C VAL A 186 -1.97 8.73 17.88
N PHE A 187 -2.92 8.45 18.79
CA PHE A 187 -3.19 9.34 19.93
C PHE A 187 -1.97 9.50 20.82
N GLN A 188 -1.28 8.40 21.12
CA GLN A 188 -0.07 8.43 21.92
C GLN A 188 1.02 9.31 21.29
N ARG A 189 1.25 9.17 19.97
CA ARG A 189 2.25 9.94 19.23
C ARG A 189 1.92 11.42 19.12
N LEU A 190 0.63 11.76 19.09
CA LEU A 190 0.16 13.14 19.08
C LEU A 190 0.01 13.75 20.50
N GLY A 191 0.25 12.96 21.56
CA GLY A 191 0.10 13.42 22.95
C GLY A 191 -1.35 13.64 23.37
N LEU A 192 -2.29 12.89 22.76
CA LEU A 192 -3.74 12.97 23.00
C LEU A 192 -4.26 11.81 23.89
N ALA A 193 -3.37 10.92 24.34
CA ALA A 193 -3.69 9.77 25.18
C ALA A 193 -3.66 10.12 26.67
#